data_ed1f10808a7f7395f9becc7934f6bb99
#
_entry.id   ed1f10808a7f7395f9becc7934f6bb99
#
_cell.length_a   1.000
_cell.length_b   1.000
_cell.length_c   1.000
_cell.angle_alpha   90.00
_cell.angle_beta   90.00
_cell.angle_gamma   90.00
#
_symmetry.space_group_name_H-M   'P 1'
#
loop_
_entity.id
_entity.type
_entity.pdbx_description
1 polymer ?
#
loop_
_entity_poly.entity_id
_entity_poly.type
_entity_poly.pdbx_seq_one_letter_code
_entity_poly.pdbx_strand_id
1 'polypeptide(L)' 'MRIVIAGAGEVGTHLAKMLSNEEQNIVLMDQDGKKLERASHHLEVLPIEGSPTLLSDLERAHVA' A
#
# COMPACT_ATOMS: atom_id res chain seq x y z
N MET A 1 -2.01 6.81 12.82
CA MET A 1 -2.44 7.41 11.54
C MET A 1 -2.39 6.38 10.45
N ARG A 2 -3.41 6.36 9.59
CA ARG A 2 -3.42 5.45 8.45
C ARG A 2 -2.88 6.16 7.22
N ILE A 3 -1.94 5.51 6.54
CA ILE A 3 -1.33 6.07 5.35
C ILE A 3 -1.61 5.13 4.18
N VAL A 4 -2.17 5.67 3.11
CA VAL A 4 -2.43 4.90 1.90
C VAL A 4 -1.41 5.31 0.85
N ILE A 5 -0.64 4.33 0.37
CA ILE A 5 0.35 4.56 -0.68
C ILE A 5 -0.17 3.96 -1.97
N ALA A 6 -0.35 4.78 -2.98
CA ALA A 6 -0.84 4.36 -4.28
C ALA A 6 0.34 4.01 -5.18
N GLY A 7 0.48 2.73 -5.49
CA GLY A 7 1.54 2.25 -6.34
C GLY A 7 2.61 1.50 -5.56
N ALA A 8 2.88 0.25 -6.00
CA ALA A 8 3.87 -0.62 -5.38
C ALA A 8 5.17 -0.69 -6.19
N GLY A 9 5.48 0.37 -6.96
CA GLY A 9 6.74 0.48 -7.67
C GLY A 9 7.88 0.82 -6.73
N GLU A 10 9.04 1.16 -7.28
CA GLU A 10 10.21 1.45 -6.46
C GLU A 10 9.99 2.60 -5.47
N VAL A 11 9.36 3.67 -5.92
CA VAL A 11 9.13 4.83 -5.05
C VAL A 11 8.14 4.49 -3.94
N GLY A 12 7.00 3.89 -4.30
CA GLY A 12 5.99 3.53 -3.32
C GLY A 12 6.50 2.53 -2.31
N THR A 13 7.24 1.52 -2.77
CA THR A 13 7.82 0.51 -1.90
C THR A 13 8.85 1.13 -0.95
N HIS A 14 9.65 2.04 -1.46
CA HIS A 14 10.65 2.72 -0.64
C HIS A 14 9.99 3.58 0.45
N LEU A 15 8.92 4.30 0.08
CA LEU A 15 8.16 5.08 1.06
C LEU A 15 7.54 4.18 2.13
N ALA A 16 6.96 3.06 1.71
CA ALA A 16 6.37 2.13 2.66
C ALA A 16 7.41 1.59 3.63
N LYS A 17 8.59 1.28 3.11
CA LYS A 17 9.68 0.78 3.93
C LYS A 17 10.12 1.82 4.96
N MET A 18 10.25 3.07 4.55
CA MET A 18 10.63 4.14 5.45
C MET A 18 9.58 4.37 6.53
N LEU A 19 8.31 4.39 6.13
CA LEU A 19 7.22 4.69 7.05
C LEU A 19 6.86 3.52 7.96
N SER A 20 7.14 2.28 7.55
CA SER A 20 6.81 1.12 8.38
C SER A 20 7.58 1.11 9.69
N ASN A 21 8.68 1.83 9.76
CA ASN A 21 9.48 1.94 10.99
C ASN A 21 8.91 2.98 11.97
N GLU A 22 7.87 3.69 11.57
CA GLU A 22 7.28 4.76 12.37
C GLU A 22 6.00 4.35 13.09
N GLU A 23 5.72 3.06 13.15
CA GLU A 23 4.52 2.50 13.78
C GLU A 23 3.23 3.06 13.17
N GLN A 24 3.24 3.30 11.88
CA GLN A 24 2.07 3.77 11.16
C GLN A 24 1.29 2.61 10.57
N ASN A 25 -0.03 2.80 10.42
CA ASN A 25 -0.86 1.85 9.69
C ASN A 25 -0.73 2.16 8.21
N ILE A 26 0.01 1.35 7.48
CA ILE A 26 0.29 1.60 6.08
C ILE A 26 -0.48 0.64 5.20
N VAL A 27 -1.21 1.20 4.24
CA VAL A 27 -1.90 0.44 3.20
C VAL A 27 -1.18 0.69 1.89
N LEU A 28 -0.76 -0.38 1.23
CA LEU A 28 -0.10 -0.29 -0.07
C LEU A 28 -1.05 -0.82 -1.13
N MET A 29 -1.39 0.01 -2.09
CA MET A 29 -2.36 -0.32 -3.12
C MET A 29 -1.74 -0.31 -4.51
N ASP A 30 -2.04 -1.32 -5.32
CA ASP A 30 -1.61 -1.39 -6.71
C ASP A 30 -2.57 -2.28 -7.49
N GLN A 31 -2.71 -2.01 -8.78
CA GLN A 31 -3.52 -2.85 -9.66
C GLN A 31 -2.81 -4.16 -9.99
N ASP A 32 -1.49 -4.16 -9.91
CA ASP A 32 -0.69 -5.35 -10.21
C ASP A 32 -0.42 -6.12 -8.92
N GLY A 33 -1.13 -7.24 -8.76
CA GLY A 33 -1.00 -8.07 -7.57
C GLY A 33 0.39 -8.63 -7.36
N LYS A 34 1.14 -8.85 -8.45
CA LYS A 34 2.50 -9.38 -8.34
C LYS A 34 3.45 -8.36 -7.77
N LYS A 35 3.34 -7.11 -8.20
CA LYS A 35 4.15 -6.03 -7.64
C LYS A 35 3.80 -5.84 -6.18
N LEU A 36 2.52 -5.90 -5.87
CA LEU A 36 2.03 -5.73 -4.52
C LEU A 36 2.56 -6.82 -3.59
N GLU A 37 2.48 -8.07 -4.03
CA GLU A 37 2.99 -9.20 -3.26
C GLU A 37 4.48 -9.06 -3.01
N ARG A 38 5.24 -8.70 -4.04
CA ARG A 38 6.69 -8.53 -3.92
C ARG A 38 7.04 -7.40 -2.97
N ALA A 39 6.32 -6.28 -3.08
CA ALA A 39 6.59 -5.11 -2.24
C ALA A 39 6.24 -5.36 -0.78
N SER A 40 5.15 -6.09 -0.52
CA SER A 40 4.68 -6.32 0.85
C SER A 40 5.37 -7.50 1.55
N HIS A 41 6.18 -8.26 0.82
CA HIS A 41 6.78 -9.48 1.35
C HIS A 41 7.65 -9.25 2.60
N HIS A 42 8.38 -8.16 2.62
CA HIS A 42 9.27 -7.82 3.74
C HIS A 42 8.83 -6.61 4.55
N LEU A 43 7.59 -6.16 4.34
CA LEU A 43 7.10 -4.94 4.97
C LEU A 43 5.83 -5.23 5.77
N GLU A 44 5.67 -4.51 6.87
CA GLU A 44 4.45 -4.58 7.66
C GLU A 44 3.44 -3.59 7.10
N VAL A 45 2.85 -3.95 5.96
CA VAL A 45 1.86 -3.14 5.29
C VAL A 45 0.67 -4.00 4.94
N LEU A 46 -0.49 -3.38 4.80
CA LEU A 46 -1.68 -4.07 4.33
C LEU A 46 -1.76 -3.92 2.81
N PRO A 47 -1.59 -5.01 2.06
CA PRO A 47 -1.67 -4.94 0.61
C PRO A 47 -3.12 -4.98 0.14
N ILE A 48 -3.49 -4.08 -0.75
CA ILE A 48 -4.81 -4.07 -1.36
C ILE A 48 -4.66 -3.99 -2.87
N GLU A 49 -5.12 -5.03 -3.57
CA GLU A 49 -5.10 -5.04 -5.02
C GLU A 49 -6.30 -4.26 -5.52
N GLY A 50 -6.04 -3.19 -6.24
CA GLY A 50 -7.08 -2.33 -6.75
C GLY A 50 -6.51 -1.08 -7.38
N SER A 51 -7.40 -0.21 -7.86
CA SER A 51 -7.01 1.04 -8.50
C SER A 51 -7.25 2.22 -7.57
N PRO A 52 -6.21 3.01 -7.28
CA PRO A 52 -6.42 4.21 -6.47
C PRO A 52 -7.24 5.28 -7.17
N THR A 53 -7.52 5.11 -8.47
CA THR A 53 -8.35 6.05 -9.20
C THR A 53 -9.83 5.70 -9.11
N LEU A 54 -10.17 4.54 -8.55
CA LEU A 54 -11.57 4.14 -8.35
C LEU A 54 -11.95 4.45 -6.91
N LEU A 55 -13.04 5.20 -6.75
CA LEU A 55 -13.48 5.62 -5.43
C LEU A 55 -13.74 4.45 -4.49
N SER A 56 -14.37 3.38 -5.00
CA SER A 56 -14.65 2.22 -4.18
C SER A 56 -13.39 1.55 -3.65
N ASP A 57 -12.33 1.50 -4.46
CA ASP A 57 -11.06 0.91 -4.03
C ASP A 57 -10.38 1.77 -3.00
N LEU A 58 -10.45 3.09 -3.15
CA LEU A 58 -9.90 4.01 -2.16
C LEU A 58 -10.65 3.91 -0.84
N GLU A 59 -11.97 3.79 -0.90
CA GLU A 59 -12.78 3.64 0.30
C GLU A 59 -12.42 2.34 1.03
N ARG A 60 -12.22 1.27 0.28
CA ARG A 60 -11.82 -0.01 0.85
C ARG A 60 -10.47 0.09 1.55
N ALA A 61 -9.51 0.78 0.93
CA ALA A 61 -8.21 1.00 1.53
C ALA A 61 -8.30 1.86 2.79
N HIS A 62 -9.21 2.82 2.79
CA HIS A 62 -9.37 3.73 3.91
C HIS A 62 -9.94 3.04 5.16
N VAL A 63 -10.80 2.05 4.97
CA VAL A 63 -11.42 1.36 6.09
C VAL A 63 -10.71 0.05 6.48
N ALA A 64 -9.74 -0.35 5.69
CA ALA A 64 -9.03 -1.62 5.92
C ALA A 64 -8.03 -1.56 7.12
#